data_ff4c77e8c5073b16344fef040bd89b03
#
_entry.id   ff4c77e8c5073b16344fef040bd89b03
#
_cell.length_a   1.000
_cell.length_b   1.000
_cell.length_c   1.000
_cell.angle_alpha   90.00
_cell.angle_beta   90.00
_cell.angle_gamma   90.00
#
_symmetry.space_group_name_H-M   'P 1'
#
loop_
_entity.id
_entity.type
_entity.pdbx_description
1 polymer ?
#
loop_
_entity_poly.entity_id
_entity_poly.type
_entity_poly.pdbx_seq_one_letter_code
_entity_poly.pdbx_strand_id
1 'polypeptide(L)'
;MIAAYQRISRADGDLGKDGKDKSNSIENQKELIQRYISCKESLQNVPVMDFVDDGYTGSNFDRPGFQQMMDGVRNGKIDTIIVKDLSRFGRDYIGVGEYMEQIFPLLGVRLVAINDNYDSNNYKGTTLGMDVVVSNLVNTMYCRDAGKKLRTANQVKWRKGITTASAAPFGYQFDPDKKGAFIIDLPAAKIVRRIFDLAILGLGTREIAVMLNDENVPVPSVYNKENK
;
A
#
# COMPACT_ATOMS: atom_id res chain seq x y z
N MET A 1 25.78 5.49 -14.18
CA MET A 1 25.41 5.68 -12.74
C MET A 1 24.22 4.81 -12.42
N ILE A 2 24.17 4.23 -11.20
CA ILE A 2 23.09 3.36 -10.75
C ILE A 2 22.03 4.21 -10.04
N ALA A 3 20.75 4.00 -10.38
CA ALA A 3 19.61 4.44 -9.61
C ALA A 3 19.13 3.31 -8.70
N ALA A 4 19.17 3.51 -7.39
CA ALA A 4 18.52 2.64 -6.42
C ALA A 4 17.11 3.21 -6.16
N TYR A 5 16.07 2.51 -6.62
CA TYR A 5 14.70 2.98 -6.49
C TYR A 5 13.93 2.21 -5.42
N GLN A 6 13.34 2.94 -4.48
CA GLN A 6 12.57 2.39 -3.38
C GLN A 6 11.16 2.99 -3.36
N ARG A 7 10.15 2.16 -3.07
CA ARG A 7 8.75 2.60 -2.94
C ARG A 7 8.01 1.85 -1.86
N ILE A 8 7.24 2.60 -1.07
CA ILE A 8 6.22 2.06 -0.16
C ILE A 8 4.89 2.74 -0.44
N SER A 9 3.81 1.96 -0.50
CA SER A 9 2.47 2.52 -0.62
C SER A 9 1.75 2.46 0.74
N ARG A 10 0.83 3.42 0.97
CA ARG A 10 -0.04 3.41 2.15
C ARG A 10 -0.90 2.15 2.25
N ALA A 11 -1.15 1.48 1.11
CA ALA A 11 -1.92 0.24 1.05
C ALA A 11 -1.07 -1.01 1.31
N ASP A 12 0.26 -0.92 1.31
CA ASP A 12 1.17 -2.04 1.62
C ASP A 12 1.21 -2.33 3.13
N GLY A 13 0.32 -1.66 3.90
CA GLY A 13 -0.24 -2.17 5.14
C GLY A 13 0.72 -2.39 6.30
N ASP A 14 1.86 -1.74 6.36
CA ASP A 14 2.71 -1.76 7.54
C ASP A 14 2.26 -0.76 8.63
N LEU A 15 0.96 -0.63 8.77
CA LEU A 15 0.31 -0.19 10.00
C LEU A 15 0.14 -1.39 10.93
N GLY A 16 1.17 -2.22 11.07
CA GLY A 16 1.27 -3.17 12.15
C GLY A 16 1.25 -2.41 13.45
N LYS A 17 0.31 -2.74 14.34
CA LYS A 17 0.12 -2.12 15.66
C LYS A 17 1.37 -2.15 16.55
N ASP A 18 2.45 -2.76 16.10
CA ASP A 18 3.69 -2.97 16.86
C ASP A 18 4.98 -2.55 16.13
N GLY A 19 4.92 -1.79 15.03
CA GLY A 19 6.13 -1.17 14.44
C GLY A 19 7.25 -2.13 14.02
N LYS A 20 6.98 -3.42 13.74
CA LYS A 20 8.00 -4.45 13.57
C LYS A 20 8.01 -5.24 12.28
N ASP A 21 7.18 -4.94 11.28
CA ASP A 21 7.40 -5.56 9.96
C ASP A 21 8.38 -4.72 9.12
N LYS A 22 9.65 -4.83 9.54
CA LYS A 22 10.80 -4.15 8.92
C LYS A 22 11.07 -4.58 7.48
N SER A 23 10.46 -5.66 6.98
CA SER A 23 10.84 -6.26 5.70
C SER A 23 10.53 -5.40 4.47
N ASN A 24 9.59 -4.45 4.58
CA ASN A 24 9.18 -3.58 3.47
C ASN A 24 9.56 -2.11 3.65
N SER A 25 10.26 -1.72 4.72
CA SER A 25 10.70 -0.33 4.92
C SER A 25 11.62 0.14 3.80
N ILE A 26 11.68 1.44 3.56
CA ILE A 26 12.62 2.06 2.62
C ILE A 26 14.06 1.67 2.96
N GLU A 27 14.40 1.68 4.25
CA GLU A 27 15.73 1.31 4.74
C GLU A 27 16.11 -0.12 4.38
N ASN A 28 15.20 -1.07 4.54
CA ASN A 28 15.48 -2.47 4.17
C ASN A 28 15.60 -2.68 2.67
N GLN A 29 14.82 -1.94 1.87
CA GLN A 29 14.99 -1.96 0.42
C GLN A 29 16.36 -1.41 0.02
N LYS A 30 16.78 -0.31 0.65
CA LYS A 30 18.09 0.29 0.43
C LYS A 30 19.22 -0.65 0.83
N GLU A 31 19.15 -1.25 2.01
CA GLU A 31 20.14 -2.22 2.50
C GLU A 31 20.25 -3.42 1.55
N LEU A 32 19.13 -3.97 1.08
CA LEU A 32 19.11 -5.06 0.12
C LEU A 32 19.80 -4.70 -1.19
N ILE A 33 19.50 -3.50 -1.73
CA ILE A 33 20.10 -3.01 -2.97
C ILE A 33 21.61 -2.80 -2.79
N GLN A 34 22.05 -2.18 -1.69
CA GLN A 34 23.46 -1.96 -1.40
C GLN A 34 24.22 -3.29 -1.26
N ARG A 35 23.64 -4.27 -0.58
CA ARG A 35 24.20 -5.62 -0.46
C ARG A 35 24.32 -6.29 -1.82
N TYR A 36 23.31 -6.18 -2.68
CA TYR A 36 23.36 -6.70 -4.06
C TYR A 36 24.49 -6.07 -4.86
N ILE A 37 24.64 -4.73 -4.81
CA ILE A 37 25.71 -3.99 -5.49
C ILE A 37 27.08 -4.46 -4.99
N SER A 38 27.25 -4.61 -3.69
CA SER A 38 28.52 -5.06 -3.09
C SER A 38 28.91 -6.48 -3.49
N CYS A 39 27.94 -7.34 -3.80
CA CYS A 39 28.20 -8.72 -4.25
C CYS A 39 28.50 -8.84 -5.74
N LYS A 40 28.36 -7.76 -6.55
CA LYS A 40 28.56 -7.77 -8.00
C LYS A 40 29.73 -6.89 -8.40
N GLU A 41 30.87 -7.48 -8.78
CA GLU A 41 32.10 -6.75 -9.18
C GLU A 41 31.81 -5.65 -10.22
N SER A 42 30.93 -5.93 -11.18
CA SER A 42 30.57 -4.97 -12.24
C SER A 42 29.84 -3.73 -11.75
N LEU A 43 29.37 -3.70 -10.48
CA LEU A 43 28.57 -2.61 -9.92
C LEU A 43 29.28 -1.88 -8.76
N GLN A 44 30.33 -2.48 -8.16
CA GLN A 44 30.96 -1.98 -6.92
C GLN A 44 31.52 -0.56 -7.01
N ASN A 45 32.05 -0.16 -8.17
CA ASN A 45 32.70 1.15 -8.34
C ASN A 45 31.84 2.15 -9.11
N VAL A 46 30.53 1.85 -9.28
CA VAL A 46 29.61 2.73 -9.99
C VAL A 46 28.88 3.64 -8.98
N PRO A 47 28.86 4.97 -9.21
CA PRO A 47 28.10 5.87 -8.32
C PRO A 47 26.63 5.47 -8.23
N VAL A 48 26.10 5.48 -7.01
CA VAL A 48 24.70 5.12 -6.70
C VAL A 48 23.95 6.35 -6.25
N MET A 49 22.74 6.56 -6.78
CA MET A 49 21.80 7.60 -6.35
C MET A 49 20.48 6.95 -5.92
N ASP A 50 20.01 7.33 -4.73
CA ASP A 50 18.75 6.85 -4.19
C ASP A 50 17.57 7.69 -4.69
N PHE A 51 16.48 7.04 -5.09
CA PHE A 51 15.21 7.65 -5.44
C PHE A 51 14.10 6.99 -4.63
N VAL A 52 13.32 7.79 -3.91
CA VAL A 52 12.35 7.30 -2.92
C VAL A 52 10.98 7.88 -3.17
N ASP A 53 9.97 7.01 -3.23
CA ASP A 53 8.56 7.38 -3.24
C ASP A 53 7.84 6.72 -2.06
N ASP A 54 7.73 7.47 -0.95
CA ASP A 54 7.02 7.03 0.25
C ASP A 54 5.54 7.46 0.20
N GLY A 55 4.64 6.53 0.47
CA GLY A 55 3.19 6.77 0.46
C GLY A 55 2.54 6.75 -0.93
N TYR A 56 3.29 6.50 -2.00
CA TYR A 56 2.77 6.46 -3.37
C TYR A 56 2.35 5.06 -3.81
N THR A 57 1.22 4.99 -4.54
CA THR A 57 0.77 3.73 -5.16
C THR A 57 1.66 3.32 -6.33
N GLY A 58 1.73 2.03 -6.61
CA GLY A 58 2.42 1.51 -7.80
C GLY A 58 1.56 1.46 -9.07
N SER A 59 0.31 1.94 -9.03
CA SER A 59 -0.65 1.85 -10.13
C SER A 59 -0.45 2.87 -11.25
N ASN A 60 0.38 3.88 -11.04
CA ASN A 60 0.81 4.85 -12.04
C ASN A 60 2.29 5.20 -11.86
N PHE A 61 2.83 5.97 -12.79
CA PHE A 61 4.20 6.45 -12.78
C PHE A 61 4.34 7.95 -12.45
N ASP A 62 3.24 8.62 -12.04
CA ASP A 62 3.21 10.02 -11.62
C ASP A 62 3.68 10.15 -10.15
N ARG A 63 4.94 9.83 -9.94
CA ARG A 63 5.60 9.82 -8.64
C ARG A 63 6.86 10.67 -8.72
N PRO A 64 7.09 11.58 -7.75
CA PRO A 64 8.22 12.52 -7.82
C PRO A 64 9.58 11.85 -7.95
N GLY A 65 9.86 10.82 -7.11
CA GLY A 65 11.12 10.08 -7.16
C GLY A 65 11.30 9.32 -8.47
N PHE A 66 10.21 8.72 -8.98
CA PHE A 66 10.24 8.04 -10.28
C PHE A 66 10.51 9.01 -11.43
N GLN A 67 9.86 10.17 -11.46
CA GLN A 67 10.07 11.17 -12.50
C GLN A 67 11.50 11.72 -12.47
N GLN A 68 12.04 12.04 -11.29
CA GLN A 68 13.45 12.47 -11.15
C GLN A 68 14.43 11.39 -11.64
N MET A 69 14.19 10.14 -11.33
CA MET A 69 14.98 9.01 -11.83
C MET A 69 14.92 8.95 -13.37
N MET A 70 13.71 9.07 -13.95
CA MET A 70 13.53 9.03 -15.41
C MET A 70 14.17 10.24 -16.13
N ASP A 71 14.18 11.40 -15.50
CA ASP A 71 14.91 12.55 -16.03
C ASP A 71 16.41 12.29 -16.05
N GLY A 72 16.96 11.63 -15.01
CA GLY A 72 18.33 11.16 -14.99
C GLY A 72 18.64 10.15 -16.11
N VAL A 73 17.71 9.25 -16.40
CA VAL A 73 17.79 8.29 -17.52
C VAL A 73 17.77 9.02 -18.86
N ARG A 74 16.80 9.91 -19.10
CA ARG A 74 16.68 10.67 -20.35
C ARG A 74 17.92 11.53 -20.63
N ASN A 75 18.54 12.04 -19.58
CA ASN A 75 19.78 12.83 -19.68
C ASN A 75 21.06 11.97 -19.80
N GLY A 76 20.93 10.65 -19.91
CA GLY A 76 22.07 9.73 -20.04
C GLY A 76 22.95 9.61 -18.79
N LYS A 77 22.51 10.14 -17.64
CA LYS A 77 23.23 10.06 -16.36
C LYS A 77 23.06 8.71 -15.69
N ILE A 78 21.88 8.11 -15.82
CA ILE A 78 21.52 6.81 -15.25
C ILE A 78 21.44 5.78 -16.37
N ASP A 79 22.22 4.70 -16.22
CA ASP A 79 22.29 3.57 -17.14
C ASP A 79 21.77 2.25 -16.52
N THR A 80 21.61 2.24 -15.19
CA THR A 80 21.19 1.04 -14.46
C THR A 80 20.19 1.44 -13.37
N ILE A 81 19.05 0.74 -13.35
CA ILE A 81 18.02 0.89 -12.31
C ILE A 81 17.96 -0.41 -11.53
N ILE A 82 18.03 -0.33 -10.20
CA ILE A 82 17.92 -1.49 -9.31
C ILE A 82 16.75 -1.29 -8.35
N VAL A 83 15.86 -2.29 -8.29
CA VAL A 83 14.72 -2.33 -7.39
C VAL A 83 14.72 -3.62 -6.57
N LYS A 84 14.05 -3.63 -5.43
CA LYS A 84 13.86 -4.85 -4.64
C LYS A 84 13.11 -5.92 -5.46
N ASP A 85 11.99 -5.53 -6.03
CA ASP A 85 11.11 -6.35 -6.87
C ASP A 85 10.36 -5.47 -7.89
N LEU A 86 9.80 -6.07 -8.94
CA LEU A 86 9.06 -5.34 -9.99
C LEU A 86 7.84 -4.59 -9.45
N SER A 87 7.24 -5.06 -8.34
CA SER A 87 6.11 -4.37 -7.74
C SER A 87 6.50 -3.00 -7.16
N ARG A 88 7.78 -2.78 -6.80
CA ARG A 88 8.31 -1.48 -6.41
C ARG A 88 8.47 -0.56 -7.61
N PHE A 89 8.91 -1.11 -8.74
CA PHE A 89 8.96 -0.36 -9.99
C PHE A 89 7.56 0.07 -10.44
N GLY A 90 6.60 -0.86 -10.57
CA GLY A 90 5.22 -0.58 -10.91
C GLY A 90 4.30 -1.78 -10.71
N ARG A 91 3.01 -1.51 -10.52
CA ARG A 91 1.94 -2.52 -10.44
C ARG A 91 1.02 -2.50 -11.67
N ASP A 92 1.16 -1.47 -12.50
CA ASP A 92 0.49 -1.42 -13.80
C ASP A 92 1.28 -2.26 -14.80
N TYR A 93 0.71 -3.40 -15.17
CA TYR A 93 1.34 -4.35 -16.06
C TYR A 93 1.66 -3.76 -17.44
N ILE A 94 0.73 -2.95 -17.99
CA ILE A 94 0.90 -2.37 -19.32
C ILE A 94 2.06 -1.37 -19.28
N GLY A 95 2.06 -0.46 -18.33
CA GLY A 95 3.10 0.55 -18.21
C GLY A 95 4.46 -0.06 -17.85
N VAL A 96 4.51 -1.06 -16.95
CA VAL A 96 5.77 -1.79 -16.65
C VAL A 96 6.32 -2.46 -17.92
N GLY A 97 5.45 -3.13 -18.68
CA GLY A 97 5.83 -3.76 -19.94
C GLY A 97 6.38 -2.77 -20.96
N GLU A 98 5.74 -1.60 -21.12
CA GLU A 98 6.20 -0.53 -22.01
C GLU A 98 7.62 -0.05 -21.64
N TYR A 99 7.89 0.17 -20.34
CA TYR A 99 9.24 0.52 -19.87
C TYR A 99 10.26 -0.58 -20.16
N MET A 100 9.92 -1.83 -19.87
CA MET A 100 10.85 -2.95 -19.98
C MET A 100 11.11 -3.37 -21.44
N GLU A 101 10.10 -3.32 -22.31
CA GLU A 101 10.19 -3.82 -23.69
C GLU A 101 10.56 -2.74 -24.70
N GLN A 102 10.24 -1.48 -24.42
CA GLN A 102 10.43 -0.40 -25.39
C GLN A 102 11.36 0.68 -24.86
N ILE A 103 11.04 1.30 -23.72
CA ILE A 103 11.71 2.53 -23.27
C ILE A 103 13.16 2.22 -22.83
N PHE A 104 13.34 1.23 -21.95
CA PHE A 104 14.68 0.90 -21.44
C PHE A 104 15.61 0.30 -22.49
N PRO A 105 15.17 -0.62 -23.36
CA PRO A 105 16.01 -1.07 -24.48
C PRO A 105 16.41 0.07 -25.43
N LEU A 106 15.47 0.98 -25.75
CA LEU A 106 15.73 2.15 -26.59
C LEU A 106 16.78 3.10 -25.97
N LEU A 107 16.70 3.31 -24.66
CA LEU A 107 17.60 4.20 -23.91
C LEU A 107 18.89 3.49 -23.42
N GLY A 108 19.04 2.20 -23.68
CA GLY A 108 20.19 1.41 -23.24
C GLY A 108 20.26 1.22 -21.71
N VAL A 109 19.13 1.27 -21.01
CA VAL A 109 19.06 1.18 -19.56
C VAL A 109 18.89 -0.27 -19.10
N ARG A 110 19.72 -0.68 -18.14
CA ARG A 110 19.61 -1.97 -17.46
C ARG A 110 18.64 -1.86 -16.30
N LEU A 111 17.63 -2.75 -16.22
CA LEU A 111 16.75 -2.91 -15.08
C LEU A 111 17.06 -4.22 -14.35
N VAL A 112 17.23 -4.13 -13.02
CA VAL A 112 17.44 -5.28 -12.13
C VAL A 112 16.36 -5.28 -11.05
N ALA A 113 15.64 -6.40 -10.90
CA ALA A 113 14.71 -6.66 -9.79
C ALA A 113 15.22 -7.86 -8.98
N ILE A 114 15.73 -7.60 -7.77
CA ILE A 114 16.54 -8.55 -7.00
C ILE A 114 15.73 -9.79 -6.62
N ASN A 115 14.58 -9.60 -5.98
CA ASN A 115 13.74 -10.71 -5.49
C ASN A 115 13.06 -11.49 -6.63
N ASP A 116 12.84 -10.85 -7.78
CA ASP A 116 12.28 -11.49 -8.96
C ASP A 116 13.37 -12.21 -9.80
N ASN A 117 14.62 -12.12 -9.33
CA ASN A 117 15.79 -12.64 -10.05
C ASN A 117 15.85 -12.18 -11.52
N TYR A 118 15.38 -10.97 -11.78
CA TYR A 118 15.32 -10.36 -13.09
C TYR A 118 16.49 -9.41 -13.33
N ASP A 119 17.12 -9.55 -14.48
CA ASP A 119 18.17 -8.66 -14.98
C ASP A 119 18.02 -8.54 -16.50
N SER A 120 17.69 -7.34 -16.99
CA SER A 120 17.43 -7.10 -18.41
C SER A 120 18.62 -7.43 -19.32
N ASN A 121 19.87 -7.44 -18.79
CA ASN A 121 21.04 -7.85 -19.56
C ASN A 121 21.03 -9.33 -19.96
N ASN A 122 20.31 -10.18 -19.21
CA ASN A 122 20.18 -11.60 -19.52
C ASN A 122 19.21 -11.86 -20.70
N TYR A 123 18.44 -10.84 -21.10
CA TYR A 123 17.38 -10.94 -22.11
C TYR A 123 17.65 -10.05 -23.34
N LYS A 124 18.89 -9.56 -23.53
CA LYS A 124 19.27 -8.75 -24.70
C LYS A 124 19.09 -9.58 -25.97
N GLY A 125 18.20 -9.10 -26.85
CA GLY A 125 17.92 -9.74 -28.15
C GLY A 125 16.87 -10.85 -28.11
N THR A 126 16.27 -11.15 -26.96
CA THR A 126 15.11 -12.02 -26.82
C THR A 126 13.92 -11.20 -26.32
N THR A 127 12.73 -11.53 -26.78
CA THR A 127 11.49 -11.06 -26.14
C THR A 127 11.61 -11.36 -24.64
N LEU A 128 11.23 -10.41 -23.78
CA LEU A 128 11.20 -10.56 -22.33
C LEU A 128 10.81 -11.97 -21.98
N GLY A 129 11.60 -12.60 -21.11
CA GLY A 129 11.29 -13.97 -20.72
C GLY A 129 9.83 -14.05 -20.39
N MET A 130 9.08 -14.70 -21.25
CA MET A 130 7.59 -14.87 -21.16
C MET A 130 7.18 -15.21 -19.73
N ASP A 131 8.07 -15.86 -18.97
CA ASP A 131 7.89 -16.30 -17.58
C ASP A 131 7.70 -15.15 -16.60
N VAL A 132 8.45 -14.04 -16.75
CA VAL A 132 8.33 -12.86 -15.83
C VAL A 132 7.04 -12.11 -16.13
N VAL A 133 6.73 -11.94 -17.42
CA VAL A 133 5.52 -11.28 -17.89
C VAL A 133 4.29 -12.08 -17.46
N VAL A 134 4.29 -13.39 -17.67
CA VAL A 134 3.21 -14.31 -17.27
C VAL A 134 3.07 -14.35 -15.75
N SER A 135 4.16 -14.42 -15.00
CA SER A 135 4.12 -14.42 -13.52
C SER A 135 3.48 -13.14 -12.96
N ASN A 136 3.84 -11.96 -13.51
CA ASN A 136 3.25 -10.70 -13.10
C ASN A 136 1.76 -10.60 -13.51
N LEU A 137 1.41 -11.09 -14.68
CA LEU A 137 0.01 -11.16 -15.13
C LEU A 137 -0.82 -12.08 -14.21
N VAL A 138 -0.32 -13.28 -13.92
CA VAL A 138 -0.97 -14.23 -13.02
C VAL A 138 -1.14 -13.64 -11.62
N ASN A 139 -0.11 -13.01 -11.06
CA ASN A 139 -0.20 -12.35 -9.76
C ASN A 139 -1.24 -11.23 -9.73
N THR A 140 -1.30 -10.42 -10.79
CA THR A 140 -2.28 -9.33 -10.91
C THR A 140 -3.70 -9.89 -11.03
N MET A 141 -3.89 -10.92 -11.84
CA MET A 141 -5.19 -11.60 -11.99
C MET A 141 -5.63 -12.27 -10.69
N TYR A 142 -4.69 -12.92 -9.98
CA TYR A 142 -4.97 -13.54 -8.68
C TYR A 142 -5.45 -12.51 -7.65
N CYS A 143 -4.78 -11.37 -7.54
CA CYS A 143 -5.21 -10.29 -6.64
C CYS A 143 -6.60 -9.73 -7.00
N ARG A 144 -6.90 -9.57 -8.29
CA ARG A 144 -8.23 -9.12 -8.76
C ARG A 144 -9.32 -10.14 -8.45
N ASP A 145 -9.05 -11.42 -8.68
CA ASP A 145 -9.99 -12.51 -8.40
C ASP A 145 -10.21 -12.70 -6.90
N ALA A 146 -9.16 -12.67 -6.09
CA ALA A 146 -9.27 -12.69 -4.65
C ALA A 146 -10.11 -11.52 -4.12
N GLY A 147 -9.90 -10.32 -4.64
CA GLY A 147 -10.70 -9.13 -4.31
C GLY A 147 -12.17 -9.28 -4.69
N LYS A 148 -12.49 -9.83 -5.87
CA LYS A 148 -13.86 -10.12 -6.29
C LYS A 148 -14.52 -11.16 -5.38
N LYS A 149 -13.84 -12.28 -5.11
CA LYS A 149 -14.32 -13.33 -4.23
C LYS A 149 -14.62 -12.81 -2.82
N LEU A 150 -13.72 -11.99 -2.27
CA LEU A 150 -13.91 -11.38 -0.95
C LEU A 150 -15.12 -10.42 -0.92
N ARG A 151 -15.27 -9.57 -1.93
CA ARG A 151 -16.44 -8.67 -2.05
C ARG A 151 -17.75 -9.46 -2.13
N THR A 152 -17.79 -10.51 -2.95
CA THR A 152 -18.98 -11.38 -3.09
C THR A 152 -19.30 -12.09 -1.76
N ALA A 153 -18.28 -12.63 -1.09
CA ALA A 153 -18.46 -13.27 0.21
C ALA A 153 -18.98 -12.29 1.28
N ASN A 154 -18.46 -11.05 1.29
CA ASN A 154 -18.93 -10.00 2.19
C ASN A 154 -20.37 -9.57 1.86
N GLN A 155 -20.73 -9.43 0.59
CA GLN A 155 -22.12 -9.12 0.18
C GLN A 155 -23.10 -10.20 0.64
N VAL A 156 -22.74 -11.47 0.55
CA VAL A 156 -23.58 -12.56 1.05
C VAL A 156 -23.78 -12.48 2.57
N LYS A 157 -22.71 -12.16 3.33
CA LYS A 157 -22.79 -11.95 4.77
C LYS A 157 -23.69 -10.77 5.10
N TRP A 158 -23.51 -9.64 4.44
CA TRP A 158 -24.35 -8.43 4.67
C TRP A 158 -25.82 -8.65 4.35
N ARG A 159 -26.14 -9.37 3.28
CA ARG A 159 -27.53 -9.77 2.97
C ARG A 159 -28.15 -10.65 4.07
N LYS A 160 -27.34 -11.41 4.79
CA LYS A 160 -27.75 -12.21 5.95
C LYS A 160 -27.75 -11.42 7.27
N GLY A 161 -27.47 -10.11 7.22
CA GLY A 161 -27.36 -9.27 8.41
C GLY A 161 -26.13 -9.55 9.27
N ILE A 162 -25.11 -10.23 8.71
CA ILE A 162 -23.87 -10.55 9.41
C ILE A 162 -22.86 -9.45 9.11
N THR A 163 -22.38 -8.77 10.16
CA THR A 163 -21.33 -7.75 10.01
C THR A 163 -19.98 -8.39 9.75
N THR A 164 -19.18 -7.70 8.94
CA THR A 164 -17.74 -8.02 8.70
C THR A 164 -16.83 -6.97 9.36
N ALA A 165 -17.39 -6.07 10.17
CA ALA A 165 -16.63 -5.04 10.87
C ALA A 165 -15.73 -5.67 11.96
N SER A 166 -14.52 -5.12 12.10
CA SER A 166 -13.57 -5.53 13.16
C SER A 166 -13.88 -4.92 14.52
N ALA A 167 -14.67 -3.83 14.54
CA ALA A 167 -15.13 -3.15 15.75
C ALA A 167 -16.60 -2.74 15.61
N ALA A 168 -17.35 -2.77 16.72
CA ALA A 168 -18.70 -2.28 16.72
C ALA A 168 -18.69 -0.74 16.64
N PRO A 169 -19.63 -0.13 15.88
CA PRO A 169 -19.82 1.32 15.88
C PRO A 169 -20.21 1.80 17.29
N PHE A 170 -19.84 3.03 17.63
CA PHE A 170 -20.24 3.63 18.92
C PHE A 170 -21.77 3.67 19.06
N GLY A 171 -22.27 3.25 20.22
CA GLY A 171 -23.71 3.01 20.45
C GLY A 171 -24.14 1.56 20.25
N TYR A 172 -23.23 0.70 19.79
CA TYR A 172 -23.45 -0.73 19.65
C TYR A 172 -22.28 -1.52 20.23
N GLN A 173 -22.54 -2.77 20.58
CA GLN A 173 -21.55 -3.78 20.95
C GLN A 173 -21.83 -5.07 20.18
N PHE A 174 -20.83 -5.95 20.07
CA PHE A 174 -21.06 -7.25 19.45
C PHE A 174 -21.99 -8.10 20.33
N ASP A 175 -22.91 -8.79 19.69
CA ASP A 175 -23.76 -9.75 20.36
C ASP A 175 -22.92 -10.96 20.80
N PRO A 176 -22.84 -11.29 22.11
CA PRO A 176 -22.08 -12.43 22.59
C PRO A 176 -22.66 -13.77 22.13
N ASP A 177 -23.98 -13.83 21.90
CA ASP A 177 -24.69 -15.06 21.56
C ASP A 177 -24.77 -15.28 20.04
N LYS A 178 -24.65 -14.20 19.24
CA LYS A 178 -24.79 -14.26 17.79
C LYS A 178 -23.63 -13.63 17.07
N LYS A 179 -22.70 -14.46 16.58
CA LYS A 179 -21.52 -14.02 15.84
C LYS A 179 -21.91 -13.15 14.63
N GLY A 180 -21.35 -11.93 14.59
CA GLY A 180 -21.56 -11.00 13.48
C GLY A 180 -22.85 -10.21 13.56
N ALA A 181 -23.53 -10.19 14.71
CA ALA A 181 -24.63 -9.30 15.01
C ALA A 181 -24.19 -8.20 15.99
N PHE A 182 -24.97 -7.13 16.03
CA PHE A 182 -24.81 -6.06 17.00
C PHE A 182 -26.02 -6.00 17.92
N ILE A 183 -25.78 -5.68 19.19
CA ILE A 183 -26.79 -5.27 20.15
C ILE A 183 -26.55 -3.82 20.55
N ILE A 184 -27.60 -3.15 21.04
CA ILE A 184 -27.54 -1.74 21.44
C ILE A 184 -26.78 -1.64 22.76
N ASP A 185 -25.76 -0.81 22.82
CA ASP A 185 -25.12 -0.35 24.04
C ASP A 185 -25.93 0.86 24.58
N LEU A 186 -26.81 0.62 25.51
CA LEU A 186 -27.77 1.62 25.98
C LEU A 186 -27.14 2.94 26.46
N PRO A 187 -26.06 2.97 27.27
CA PRO A 187 -25.39 4.20 27.66
C PRO A 187 -24.83 4.97 26.46
N ALA A 188 -24.07 4.32 25.59
CA ALA A 188 -23.49 4.94 24.41
C ALA A 188 -24.58 5.37 23.39
N ALA A 189 -25.61 4.58 23.22
CA ALA A 189 -26.72 4.90 22.32
C ALA A 189 -27.50 6.18 22.73
N LYS A 190 -27.59 6.48 24.02
CA LYS A 190 -28.14 7.75 24.48
C LYS A 190 -27.33 8.95 24.02
N ILE A 191 -26.00 8.85 24.07
CA ILE A 191 -25.12 9.89 23.60
C ILE A 191 -25.26 10.07 22.08
N VAL A 192 -25.31 8.97 21.33
CA VAL A 192 -25.50 9.01 19.88
C VAL A 192 -26.81 9.68 19.51
N ARG A 193 -27.93 9.30 20.15
CA ARG A 193 -29.25 9.92 19.90
C ARG A 193 -29.23 11.41 20.18
N ARG A 194 -28.64 11.83 21.30
CA ARG A 194 -28.50 13.24 21.65
C ARG A 194 -27.67 14.03 20.58
N ILE A 195 -26.60 13.45 20.03
CA ILE A 195 -25.84 14.08 18.94
C ILE A 195 -26.76 14.33 17.73
N PHE A 196 -27.58 13.34 17.37
CA PHE A 196 -28.53 13.50 16.25
C PHE A 196 -29.62 14.54 16.57
N ASP A 197 -30.13 14.58 17.78
CA ASP A 197 -31.16 15.56 18.21
C ASP A 197 -30.59 16.99 18.12
N LEU A 198 -29.37 17.21 18.60
CA LEU A 198 -28.68 18.49 18.48
C LEU A 198 -28.39 18.89 17.01
N ALA A 199 -28.04 17.94 16.17
CA ALA A 199 -27.85 18.18 14.74
C ALA A 199 -29.18 18.55 14.04
N ILE A 200 -30.28 17.92 14.40
CA ILE A 200 -31.65 18.25 13.90
C ILE A 200 -32.04 19.67 14.30
N LEU A 201 -31.63 20.12 15.50
CA LEU A 201 -31.83 21.49 15.96
C LEU A 201 -30.95 22.52 15.21
N GLY A 202 -30.09 22.09 14.32
CA GLY A 202 -29.26 22.96 13.45
C GLY A 202 -27.87 23.26 13.99
N LEU A 203 -27.43 22.62 15.09
CA LEU A 203 -26.08 22.82 15.61
C LEU A 203 -25.04 22.17 14.69
N GLY A 204 -23.92 22.88 14.48
CA GLY A 204 -22.79 22.37 13.73
C GLY A 204 -21.99 21.30 14.48
N THR A 205 -21.26 20.44 13.78
CA THR A 205 -20.48 19.37 14.40
C THR A 205 -19.47 19.86 15.45
N ARG A 206 -18.90 21.04 15.25
CA ARG A 206 -17.97 21.68 16.20
C ARG A 206 -18.66 22.09 17.47
N GLU A 207 -19.84 22.71 17.36
CA GLU A 207 -20.65 23.15 18.51
C GLU A 207 -21.09 21.98 19.35
N ILE A 208 -21.55 20.92 18.72
CA ILE A 208 -21.92 19.65 19.37
C ILE A 208 -20.72 19.06 20.12
N ALA A 209 -19.54 19.05 19.48
CA ALA A 209 -18.33 18.53 20.12
C ALA A 209 -17.91 19.34 21.33
N VAL A 210 -17.99 20.67 21.27
CA VAL A 210 -17.71 21.56 22.43
C VAL A 210 -18.69 21.27 23.57
N MET A 211 -19.99 21.21 23.31
CA MET A 211 -21.00 20.90 24.32
C MET A 211 -20.75 19.56 25.02
N LEU A 212 -20.42 18.52 24.24
CA LEU A 212 -20.15 17.19 24.79
C LEU A 212 -18.86 17.18 25.64
N ASN A 213 -17.84 17.95 25.24
CA ASN A 213 -16.59 18.10 26.01
C ASN A 213 -16.83 18.85 27.32
N ASP A 214 -17.60 19.95 27.31
CA ASP A 214 -17.94 20.72 28.51
C ASP A 214 -18.73 19.90 29.53
N GLU A 215 -19.50 18.94 29.04
CA GLU A 215 -20.27 17.98 29.88
C GLU A 215 -19.42 16.75 30.27
N ASN A 216 -18.13 16.71 29.92
CA ASN A 216 -17.23 15.58 30.19
C ASN A 216 -17.72 14.24 29.63
N VAL A 217 -18.42 14.27 28.50
CA VAL A 217 -18.83 13.03 27.82
C VAL A 217 -17.59 12.34 27.22
N PRO A 218 -17.29 11.07 27.61
CA PRO A 218 -16.09 10.40 27.14
C PRO A 218 -16.12 10.16 25.63
N VAL A 219 -14.99 10.40 24.97
CA VAL A 219 -14.83 10.08 23.56
C VAL A 219 -14.92 8.55 23.34
N PRO A 220 -15.37 8.08 22.17
CA PRO A 220 -15.56 6.64 21.91
C PRO A 220 -14.35 5.76 22.22
N SER A 221 -13.13 6.28 22.03
CA SER A 221 -11.89 5.55 22.31
C SER A 221 -11.64 5.34 23.81
N VAL A 222 -12.05 6.28 24.65
CA VAL A 222 -11.94 6.18 26.11
C VAL A 222 -13.05 5.29 26.62
N TYR A 223 -14.32 5.59 26.25
CA TYR A 223 -15.48 4.80 26.61
C TYR A 223 -15.30 3.29 26.35
N ASN A 224 -14.79 2.93 25.15
CA ASN A 224 -14.57 1.54 24.78
C ASN A 224 -13.41 0.86 25.56
N LYS A 225 -12.50 1.62 26.17
CA LYS A 225 -11.46 1.05 27.04
C LYS A 225 -11.94 0.79 28.46
N GLU A 226 -12.83 1.63 28.95
CA GLU A 226 -13.38 1.52 30.31
C GLU A 226 -14.48 0.45 30.45
N ASN A 227 -15.14 0.10 29.32
CA ASN A 227 -16.26 -0.86 29.29
C ASN A 227 -15.88 -2.20 28.60
N LYS A 228 -14.60 -2.51 28.45
CA LYS A 228 -14.07 -3.81 28.06
C LYS A 228 -13.50 -4.53 29.28
#